data_2df1a15b890ca31712161d320ff2e885
#
_entry.id   2df1a15b890ca31712161d320ff2e885
#
_cell.length_a   1.000
_cell.length_b   1.000
_cell.length_c   1.000
_cell.angle_alpha   90.00
_cell.angle_beta   90.00
_cell.angle_gamma   90.00
#
_symmetry.space_group_name_H-M   'P 1'
#
loop_
_entity.id
_entity.type
_entity.pdbx_description
1 polymer ?
#
loop_
_entity_poly.entity_id
_entity_poly.type
_entity_poly.pdbx_seq_one_letter_code
_entity_poly.pdbx_strand_id
1 'polypeptide(L)'
;MTKKIISTGAIFGVLAIILGAFGAHALKKVLTPEHLVTFETGVRYQMYHALFLILIGTLTDLDEKTKKKIYYLILSGVLLFSGSIYLLATNDLTPFDFRTIGFITPIGGFLLILGWAVFLLSILKKKS
;
A
#
# COMPACT_ATOMS: atom_id res chain seq x y z
N MET A 1 19.05 4.55 -5.37
CA MET A 1 17.79 4.38 -4.62
C MET A 1 16.58 4.93 -5.38
N THR A 2 16.74 6.07 -6.03
CA THR A 2 15.64 6.70 -6.80
C THR A 2 14.97 5.75 -7.79
N LYS A 3 15.75 5.06 -8.62
CA LYS A 3 15.22 4.11 -9.60
C LYS A 3 14.44 2.98 -8.93
N LYS A 4 14.93 2.49 -7.80
CA LYS A 4 14.29 1.42 -7.04
C LYS A 4 12.95 1.88 -6.48
N ILE A 5 12.90 3.09 -5.93
CA ILE A 5 11.68 3.65 -5.35
C ILE A 5 10.62 3.84 -6.43
N ILE A 6 10.98 4.46 -7.54
CA ILE A 6 10.05 4.72 -8.64
C ILE A 6 9.57 3.42 -9.25
N SER A 7 10.48 2.45 -9.44
CA SER A 7 10.11 1.14 -10.01
C SER A 7 9.13 0.40 -9.11
N THR A 8 9.35 0.42 -7.79
CA THR A 8 8.44 -0.21 -6.84
C THR A 8 7.07 0.45 -6.91
N GLY A 9 7.04 1.79 -6.97
CA GLY A 9 5.78 2.52 -7.13
C GLY A 9 5.05 2.13 -8.40
N ALA A 10 5.77 2.03 -9.52
CA ALA A 10 5.18 1.63 -10.79
C ALA A 10 4.62 0.20 -10.74
N ILE A 11 5.34 -0.72 -10.10
CA ILE A 11 4.87 -2.10 -9.93
C ILE A 11 3.59 -2.12 -9.10
N PHE A 12 3.57 -1.39 -7.98
CA PHE A 12 2.36 -1.30 -7.15
C PHE A 12 1.19 -0.73 -7.94
N GLY A 13 1.44 0.27 -8.80
CA GLY A 13 0.40 0.86 -9.63
C GLY A 13 -0.17 -0.12 -10.64
N VAL A 14 0.70 -0.85 -11.33
CA VAL A 14 0.26 -1.88 -12.30
C VAL A 14 -0.58 -2.93 -11.59
N LEU A 15 -0.09 -3.44 -10.46
CA LEU A 15 -0.81 -4.47 -9.70
C LEU A 15 -2.13 -3.94 -9.17
N ALA A 16 -2.18 -2.68 -8.72
CA ALA A 16 -3.42 -2.09 -8.21
C ALA A 16 -4.48 -2.02 -9.31
N ILE A 17 -4.09 -1.66 -10.53
CA ILE A 17 -5.03 -1.61 -11.66
C ILE A 17 -5.53 -3.01 -12.00
N ILE A 18 -4.62 -3.99 -12.05
CA ILE A 18 -4.99 -5.37 -12.33
C ILE A 18 -5.96 -5.90 -11.27
N LEU A 19 -5.63 -5.70 -9.99
CA LEU A 19 -6.47 -6.16 -8.89
C LEU A 19 -7.80 -5.43 -8.86
N GLY A 20 -7.81 -4.13 -9.15
CA GLY A 20 -9.04 -3.36 -9.23
C GLY A 20 -9.96 -3.86 -10.32
N ALA A 21 -9.42 -4.15 -11.49
CA ALA A 21 -10.20 -4.71 -12.60
C ALA A 21 -10.71 -6.10 -12.25
N PHE A 22 -9.86 -6.94 -11.65
CA PHE A 22 -10.25 -8.28 -11.21
C PHE A 22 -11.38 -8.22 -10.19
N GLY A 23 -11.29 -7.30 -9.23
CA GLY A 23 -12.33 -7.10 -8.23
C GLY A 23 -13.65 -6.66 -8.85
N ALA A 24 -13.59 -5.73 -9.81
CA ALA A 24 -14.79 -5.19 -10.44
C ALA A 24 -15.53 -6.22 -11.31
N HIS A 25 -14.83 -7.22 -11.83
CA HIS A 25 -15.41 -8.20 -12.75
C HIS A 25 -15.56 -9.59 -12.11
N ALA A 26 -14.45 -10.28 -11.84
CA ALA A 26 -14.51 -11.65 -11.36
C ALA A 26 -14.95 -11.76 -9.91
N LEU A 27 -14.37 -10.96 -9.02
CA LEU A 27 -14.68 -11.06 -7.60
C LEU A 27 -16.06 -10.54 -7.25
N LYS A 28 -16.58 -9.60 -8.04
CA LYS A 28 -17.94 -9.07 -7.84
C LYS A 28 -18.98 -10.18 -7.87
N LYS A 29 -18.71 -11.24 -8.61
CA LYS A 29 -19.64 -12.37 -8.76
C LYS A 29 -19.60 -13.34 -7.59
N VAL A 30 -18.50 -13.36 -6.83
CA VAL A 30 -18.28 -14.39 -5.80
C VAL A 30 -18.10 -13.81 -4.38
N LEU A 31 -17.83 -12.52 -4.25
CA LEU A 31 -17.72 -11.88 -2.94
C LEU A 31 -19.03 -11.20 -2.56
N THR A 32 -19.32 -11.15 -1.26
CA THR A 32 -20.42 -10.33 -0.75
C THR A 32 -20.09 -8.86 -1.01
N PRO A 33 -21.10 -7.95 -1.07
CA PRO A 33 -20.82 -6.53 -1.23
C PRO A 33 -19.87 -5.98 -0.17
N GLU A 34 -20.00 -6.47 1.07
CA GLU A 34 -19.13 -6.04 2.17
C GLU A 34 -17.67 -6.45 1.92
N HIS A 35 -17.44 -7.70 1.53
CA HIS A 35 -16.08 -8.19 1.25
C HIS A 35 -15.49 -7.52 0.02
N LEU A 36 -16.31 -7.19 -0.96
CA LEU A 36 -15.85 -6.47 -2.15
C LEU A 36 -15.37 -5.07 -1.79
N VAL A 37 -16.09 -4.36 -0.92
CA VAL A 37 -15.68 -3.03 -0.43
C VAL A 37 -14.33 -3.15 0.30
N THR A 38 -14.17 -4.18 1.11
CA THR A 38 -12.90 -4.44 1.81
C THR A 38 -11.76 -4.64 0.81
N PHE A 39 -11.99 -5.45 -0.21
CA PHE A 39 -10.98 -5.69 -1.25
C PHE A 39 -10.60 -4.39 -1.96
N GLU A 40 -11.59 -3.58 -2.32
CA GLU A 40 -11.37 -2.30 -2.99
C GLU A 40 -10.59 -1.31 -2.13
N THR A 41 -10.77 -1.37 -0.81
CA THR A 41 -9.99 -0.54 0.12
C THR A 41 -8.50 -0.88 -0.01
N GLY A 42 -8.17 -2.16 -0.06
CA GLY A 42 -6.78 -2.59 -0.26
C GLY A 42 -6.21 -2.04 -1.57
N VAL A 43 -6.99 -2.10 -2.65
CA VAL A 43 -6.58 -1.61 -3.96
C VAL A 43 -6.33 -0.10 -3.92
N ARG A 44 -7.26 0.66 -3.33
CA ARG A 44 -7.12 2.12 -3.26
C ARG A 44 -5.87 2.52 -2.49
N TYR A 45 -5.64 1.92 -1.34
CA TYR A 45 -4.48 2.27 -0.53
C TYR A 45 -3.18 1.86 -1.21
N GLN A 46 -3.18 0.76 -1.94
CA GLN A 46 -2.03 0.37 -2.75
C GLN A 46 -1.73 1.41 -3.83
N MET A 47 -2.76 1.90 -4.52
CA MET A 47 -2.57 2.91 -5.55
C MET A 47 -2.11 4.25 -4.97
N TYR A 48 -2.71 4.71 -3.86
CA TYR A 48 -2.29 5.95 -3.22
C TYR A 48 -0.78 5.91 -2.93
N HIS A 49 -0.30 4.78 -2.42
CA HIS A 49 1.09 4.66 -2.03
C HIS A 49 2.01 4.36 -3.21
N ALA A 50 1.47 3.78 -4.29
CA ALA A 50 2.20 3.69 -5.56
C ALA A 50 2.58 5.09 -6.04
N LEU A 51 1.60 5.99 -6.06
CA LEU A 51 1.81 7.36 -6.48
C LEU A 51 2.72 8.11 -5.51
N PHE A 52 2.56 7.87 -4.21
CA PHE A 52 3.40 8.47 -3.18
C PHE A 52 4.87 8.08 -3.37
N LEU A 53 5.14 6.80 -3.65
CA LEU A 53 6.51 6.35 -3.89
C LEU A 53 7.12 7.00 -5.13
N ILE A 54 6.34 7.15 -6.19
CA ILE A 54 6.82 7.82 -7.39
C ILE A 54 7.17 9.27 -7.07
N LEU A 55 6.31 9.94 -6.30
CA LEU A 55 6.57 11.31 -5.85
C LEU A 55 7.88 11.37 -5.04
N ILE A 56 8.02 10.50 -4.04
CA ILE A 56 9.21 10.49 -3.18
C ILE A 56 10.47 10.26 -4.02
N GLY A 57 10.41 9.34 -4.97
CA GLY A 57 11.55 9.04 -5.82
C GLY A 57 11.97 10.20 -6.70
N THR A 58 11.01 11.04 -7.14
CA THR A 58 11.30 12.15 -8.04
C THR A 58 11.71 13.43 -7.33
N LEU A 59 11.45 13.55 -6.03
CA LEU A 59 11.81 14.74 -5.28
C LEU A 59 13.34 14.84 -5.12
N THR A 60 13.90 15.98 -5.49
CA THR A 60 15.33 16.23 -5.36
C THR A 60 15.68 16.83 -4.00
N ASP A 61 14.68 17.34 -3.30
CA ASP A 61 14.89 18.05 -2.03
C ASP A 61 15.07 17.11 -0.83
N LEU A 62 14.75 15.83 -0.97
CA LEU A 62 14.92 14.87 0.11
C LEU A 62 16.28 14.19 -0.03
N ASP A 63 16.99 14.03 1.09
CA ASP A 63 18.27 13.32 1.05
C ASP A 63 18.02 11.80 0.90
N GLU A 64 19.06 11.10 0.51
CA GLU A 64 18.98 9.66 0.26
C GLU A 64 18.56 8.87 1.50
N LYS A 65 19.04 9.26 2.67
CA LYS A 65 18.73 8.58 3.92
C LYS A 65 17.24 8.69 4.24
N THR A 66 16.64 9.85 4.05
CA THR A 66 15.21 10.09 4.27
C THR A 66 14.38 9.32 3.26
N LYS A 67 14.74 9.36 1.97
CA LYS A 67 14.05 8.61 0.93
C LYS A 67 14.05 7.11 1.24
N LYS A 68 15.18 6.58 1.68
CA LYS A 68 15.32 5.17 2.01
C LYS A 68 14.41 4.78 3.17
N LYS A 69 14.36 5.64 4.20
CA LYS A 69 13.51 5.41 5.36
C LYS A 69 12.03 5.37 4.95
N ILE A 70 11.58 6.36 4.18
CA ILE A 70 10.20 6.41 3.69
C ILE A 70 9.91 5.19 2.83
N TYR A 71 10.83 4.84 1.94
CA TYR A 71 10.65 3.71 1.04
C TYR A 71 10.37 2.42 1.80
N TYR A 72 11.17 2.10 2.80
CA TYR A 72 10.99 0.84 3.53
C TYR A 72 9.75 0.85 4.40
N LEU A 73 9.38 2.00 4.98
CA LEU A 73 8.13 2.12 5.73
C LEU A 73 6.92 1.90 4.83
N ILE A 74 6.92 2.52 3.67
CA ILE A 74 5.79 2.41 2.73
C ILE A 74 5.74 1.02 2.09
N LEU A 75 6.89 0.48 1.68
CA LEU A 75 6.94 -0.86 1.08
C LEU A 75 6.37 -1.90 2.04
N SER A 76 6.90 -1.96 3.27
CA SER A 76 6.43 -2.91 4.26
C SER A 76 4.98 -2.62 4.65
N GLY A 77 4.62 -1.35 4.77
CA GLY A 77 3.25 -0.95 5.10
C GLY A 77 2.23 -1.41 4.07
N VAL A 78 2.52 -1.22 2.79
CA VAL A 78 1.60 -1.67 1.71
C VAL A 78 1.48 -3.19 1.72
N LEU A 79 2.60 -3.89 1.83
CA LEU A 79 2.57 -5.35 1.84
C LEU A 79 1.74 -5.89 3.00
N LEU A 80 1.90 -5.32 4.19
CA LEU A 80 1.16 -5.78 5.37
C LEU A 80 -0.28 -5.29 5.39
N PHE A 81 -0.53 -4.05 4.97
CA PHE A 81 -1.87 -3.47 5.00
C PHE A 81 -2.73 -4.00 3.86
N SER A 82 -2.37 -3.69 2.61
CA SER A 82 -3.16 -4.12 1.45
C SER A 82 -3.10 -5.62 1.27
N GLY A 83 -1.93 -6.25 1.49
CA GLY A 83 -1.79 -7.69 1.39
C GLY A 83 -2.72 -8.43 2.34
N SER A 84 -2.74 -8.03 3.63
CA SER A 84 -3.64 -8.67 4.59
C SER A 84 -5.11 -8.41 4.26
N ILE A 85 -5.44 -7.22 3.76
CA ILE A 85 -6.81 -6.89 3.35
C ILE A 85 -7.27 -7.81 2.22
N TYR A 86 -6.40 -8.08 1.23
CA TYR A 86 -6.77 -9.00 0.14
C TYR A 86 -7.06 -10.40 0.66
N LEU A 87 -6.23 -10.88 1.58
CA LEU A 87 -6.44 -12.21 2.17
C LEU A 87 -7.73 -12.27 2.98
N LEU A 88 -7.99 -11.23 3.78
CA LEU A 88 -9.21 -11.17 4.59
C LEU A 88 -10.46 -11.05 3.73
N ALA A 89 -10.42 -10.24 2.68
CA ALA A 89 -11.57 -10.05 1.79
C ALA A 89 -11.95 -11.34 1.05
N THR A 90 -10.96 -12.17 0.72
CA THR A 90 -11.16 -13.42 -0.01
C THR A 90 -11.17 -14.64 0.91
N ASN A 91 -11.26 -14.43 2.22
CA ASN A 91 -11.19 -15.51 3.20
C ASN A 91 -12.19 -16.63 2.93
N ASP A 92 -13.42 -16.26 2.57
CA ASP A 92 -14.48 -17.25 2.34
C ASP A 92 -14.29 -18.07 1.05
N LEU A 93 -13.37 -17.66 0.18
CA LEU A 93 -13.07 -18.38 -1.05
C LEU A 93 -11.97 -19.42 -0.86
N THR A 94 -11.37 -19.50 0.31
CA THR A 94 -10.26 -20.41 0.60
C THR A 94 -10.58 -21.28 1.80
N PRO A 95 -9.96 -22.46 1.91
CA PRO A 95 -10.12 -23.30 3.10
C PRO A 95 -9.35 -22.79 4.31
N PHE A 96 -8.44 -21.84 4.12
CA PHE A 96 -7.63 -21.27 5.19
C PHE A 96 -8.35 -20.10 5.85
N ASP A 97 -8.27 -20.01 7.17
CA ASP A 97 -8.88 -18.91 7.91
C ASP A 97 -7.88 -17.80 8.16
N PHE A 98 -7.95 -16.74 7.35
CA PHE A 98 -7.04 -15.60 7.46
C PHE A 98 -7.40 -14.63 8.59
N ARG A 99 -8.56 -14.84 9.27
CA ARG A 99 -8.93 -13.97 10.39
C ARG A 99 -7.93 -14.02 11.52
N THR A 100 -7.18 -15.11 11.63
CA THR A 100 -6.13 -15.24 12.64
C THR A 100 -4.99 -14.25 12.45
N ILE A 101 -4.82 -13.71 11.24
CA ILE A 101 -3.77 -12.73 10.94
C ILE A 101 -4.33 -11.32 10.77
N GLY A 102 -5.59 -11.10 11.18
CA GLY A 102 -6.22 -9.79 11.05
C GLY A 102 -5.48 -8.67 11.78
N PHE A 103 -4.68 -9.03 12.80
CA PHE A 103 -3.86 -8.04 13.52
C PHE A 103 -2.75 -7.42 12.66
N ILE A 104 -2.43 -8.02 11.52
CA ILE A 104 -1.38 -7.51 10.62
C ILE A 104 -1.82 -6.23 9.92
N THR A 105 -3.12 -6.12 9.61
CA THR A 105 -3.65 -4.94 8.92
C THR A 105 -3.37 -3.64 9.67
N PRO A 106 -3.69 -3.50 10.98
CA PRO A 106 -3.36 -2.26 11.69
C PRO A 106 -1.85 -2.03 11.83
N ILE A 107 -1.03 -3.08 11.88
CA ILE A 107 0.43 -2.91 11.89
C ILE A 107 0.87 -2.28 10.57
N GLY A 108 0.39 -2.79 9.44
CA GLY A 108 0.68 -2.22 8.13
C GLY A 108 0.22 -0.77 8.03
N GLY A 109 -1.00 -0.48 8.49
CA GLY A 109 -1.53 0.88 8.50
C GLY A 109 -0.67 1.83 9.32
N PHE A 110 -0.17 1.37 10.46
CA PHE A 110 0.72 2.17 11.29
C PHE A 110 2.02 2.51 10.57
N LEU A 111 2.61 1.54 9.86
CA LEU A 111 3.81 1.77 9.07
C LEU A 111 3.58 2.80 7.96
N LEU A 112 2.40 2.76 7.34
CA LEU A 112 2.05 3.75 6.33
C LEU A 112 1.97 5.15 6.94
N ILE A 113 1.34 5.27 8.11
CA ILE A 113 1.26 6.54 8.83
C ILE A 113 2.67 7.06 9.15
N LEU A 114 3.56 6.18 9.60
CA LEU A 114 4.94 6.56 9.88
C LEU A 114 5.66 7.08 8.63
N GLY A 115 5.42 6.45 7.48
CA GLY A 115 6.01 6.92 6.23
C GLY A 115 5.59 8.34 5.89
N TRP A 116 4.30 8.63 6.02
CA TRP A 116 3.78 9.98 5.79
C TRP A 116 4.32 10.97 6.83
N ALA A 117 4.41 10.54 8.10
CA ALA A 117 4.93 11.40 9.16
C ALA A 117 6.41 11.75 8.93
N VAL A 118 7.22 10.79 8.50
CA VAL A 118 8.63 11.05 8.17
C VAL A 118 8.73 12.06 7.02
N PHE A 119 7.90 11.90 6.00
CA PHE A 119 7.87 12.83 4.89
C PHE A 119 7.50 14.25 5.37
N LEU A 120 6.43 14.36 6.14
CA LEU A 120 5.96 15.64 6.65
C LEU A 120 7.06 16.33 7.47
N LEU A 121 7.65 15.60 8.42
CA LEU A 121 8.70 16.17 9.26
C LEU A 121 9.92 16.59 8.46
N SER A 122 10.26 15.84 7.42
CA SER A 122 11.39 16.17 6.56
C SER A 122 11.16 17.48 5.82
N ILE A 123 9.95 17.71 5.34
CA ILE A 123 9.59 18.93 4.64
C ILE A 123 9.57 20.11 5.62
N LEU A 124 9.01 19.92 6.81
CA LEU A 124 8.93 20.99 7.82
C LEU A 124 10.29 21.42 8.34
N LYS A 125 11.26 20.51 8.36
CA LYS A 125 12.62 20.83 8.82
C LYS A 125 13.45 21.57 7.79
N LYS A 126 13.02 21.59 6.53
CA LYS A 126 13.75 22.28 5.49
C LYS A 126 13.60 23.78 5.64
N LYS A 127 14.70 24.49 5.45
CA LYS A 127 14.65 25.94 5.35
C LYS A 127 14.15 26.31 3.97
N SER A 128 13.10 27.08 3.95
CA SER A 128 12.48 27.53 2.70
C SER A 128 13.32 28.61 2.04
#